data_9d206b29ffdc431886075aeef051bc2a
#
_entry.id   9d206b29ffdc431886075aeef051bc2a
#
_cell.length_a   1.000
_cell.length_b   1.000
_cell.length_c   1.000
_cell.angle_alpha   90.00
_cell.angle_beta   90.00
_cell.angle_gamma   90.00
#
_symmetry.space_group_name_H-M   'P 1'
#
loop_
_entity.id
_entity.type
_entity.pdbx_description
1 polymer ?
#
loop_
_entity_poly.entity_id
_entity_poly.type
_entity_poly.pdbx_seq_one_letter_code
_entity_poly.pdbx_strand_id
1 'polypeptide(L)'
;MAPVTGFDPFKSHYYFGMWITGQPMNSLATAIAGWTYHYWNGLAIALFYVLTFGRRLWIFAVGWAMFLEACMLGLFPLFMSIPHPIAFIAVSMFGHACYGVVLGLAAQRWALNWEDAL
;
A
#
# COMPACT_ATOMS: atom_id res chain seq x y z
N MET A 1 16.42 -4.46 -15.61
CA MET A 1 16.70 -3.15 -16.21
C MET A 1 16.66 -2.09 -15.11
N ALA A 2 17.78 -1.51 -14.76
CA ALA A 2 17.76 -0.43 -13.78
C ALA A 2 17.04 0.77 -14.42
N PRO A 3 16.06 1.37 -13.76
CA PRO A 3 15.41 2.55 -14.29
C PRO A 3 16.41 3.69 -14.43
N VAL A 4 16.22 4.54 -15.43
CA VAL A 4 17.06 5.71 -15.72
C VAL A 4 17.24 6.62 -14.49
N THR A 5 16.32 6.52 -13.54
CA THR A 5 16.31 7.26 -12.26
C THR A 5 17.07 6.56 -11.12
N GLY A 6 17.57 5.33 -11.33
CA GLY A 6 18.14 4.52 -10.25
C GLY A 6 17.12 3.96 -9.26
N PHE A 7 15.84 4.18 -9.48
CA PHE A 7 14.74 3.68 -8.66
C PHE A 7 14.18 2.38 -9.26
N ASP A 8 14.10 1.33 -8.44
CA ASP A 8 13.47 0.07 -8.83
C ASP A 8 12.03 0.02 -8.29
N PRO A 9 11.03 0.12 -9.17
CA PRO A 9 9.63 0.15 -8.75
C PRO A 9 9.16 -1.14 -8.06
N PHE A 10 9.83 -2.27 -8.34
CA PHE A 10 9.49 -3.55 -7.72
C PHE A 10 10.08 -3.72 -6.30
N LYS A 11 10.91 -2.79 -5.87
CA LYS A 11 11.55 -2.80 -4.55
C LYS A 11 11.16 -1.61 -3.67
N SER A 12 10.09 -0.90 -4.01
CA SER A 12 9.64 0.26 -3.23
C SER A 12 9.37 -0.07 -1.75
N HIS A 13 8.81 -1.25 -1.48
CA HIS A 13 8.55 -1.73 -0.12
C HIS A 13 9.81 -2.11 0.66
N TYR A 14 10.95 -2.29 -0.01
CA TYR A 14 12.23 -2.58 0.65
C TYR A 14 12.75 -1.39 1.47
N TYR A 15 12.35 -0.17 1.17
CA TYR A 15 12.69 0.98 2.01
C TYR A 15 12.16 0.82 3.43
N PHE A 16 10.97 0.27 3.58
CA PHE A 16 10.40 -0.06 4.89
C PHE A 16 11.15 -1.21 5.56
N GLY A 17 11.55 -2.20 4.78
CA GLY A 17 12.39 -3.28 5.26
C GLY A 17 13.74 -2.79 5.79
N MET A 18 14.38 -1.86 5.09
CA MET A 18 15.62 -1.20 5.55
C MET A 18 15.41 -0.43 6.86
N TRP A 19 14.32 0.30 6.94
CA TRP A 19 13.98 1.06 8.14
C TRP A 19 13.73 0.15 9.34
N ILE A 20 13.01 -0.95 9.16
CA ILE A 20 12.68 -1.91 10.23
C ILE A 20 13.94 -2.66 10.70
N THR A 21 14.78 -3.11 9.78
CA THR A 21 15.90 -4.00 10.08
C THR A 21 17.23 -3.29 10.30
N GLY A 22 17.37 -2.06 9.82
CA GLY A 22 18.64 -1.34 9.77
C GLY A 22 19.67 -1.96 8.81
N GLN A 23 19.26 -2.91 7.96
CA GLN A 23 20.11 -3.63 7.02
C GLN A 23 20.04 -3.01 5.61
N PRO A 24 21.05 -3.20 4.76
CA PRO A 24 21.04 -2.68 3.39
C PRO A 24 19.97 -3.32 2.53
N MET A 25 19.61 -2.64 1.43
CA MET A 25 18.49 -3.04 0.54
C MET A 25 18.66 -4.44 -0.05
N ASN A 26 19.88 -4.90 -0.26
CA ASN A 26 20.16 -6.22 -0.83
C ASN A 26 20.21 -7.37 0.20
N SER A 27 19.94 -7.08 1.47
CA SER A 27 19.94 -8.12 2.50
C SER A 27 18.64 -8.94 2.47
N LEU A 28 18.75 -10.22 2.84
CA LEU A 28 17.57 -11.08 2.97
C LEU A 28 16.62 -10.58 4.06
N ALA A 29 17.16 -10.05 5.16
CA ALA A 29 16.35 -9.49 6.24
C ALA A 29 15.48 -8.32 5.76
N THR A 30 16.05 -7.41 4.96
CA THR A 30 15.32 -6.30 4.35
C THR A 30 14.21 -6.80 3.42
N ALA A 31 14.49 -7.80 2.59
CA ALA A 31 13.50 -8.38 1.71
C ALA A 31 12.34 -8.99 2.49
N ILE A 32 12.61 -9.80 3.48
CA ILE A 32 11.58 -10.44 4.32
C ILE A 32 10.75 -9.37 5.05
N ALA A 33 11.39 -8.41 5.70
CA ALA A 33 10.70 -7.34 6.43
C ALA A 33 9.87 -6.45 5.50
N GLY A 34 10.39 -6.10 4.33
CA GLY A 34 9.69 -5.28 3.34
C GLY A 34 8.44 -5.98 2.79
N TRP A 35 8.55 -7.24 2.41
CA TRP A 35 7.41 -8.04 1.95
C TRP A 35 6.39 -8.28 3.06
N THR A 36 6.82 -8.57 4.27
CA THR A 36 5.93 -8.75 5.43
C THR A 36 5.14 -7.47 5.71
N TYR A 37 5.83 -6.33 5.74
CA TYR A 37 5.18 -5.03 5.90
C TYR A 37 4.17 -4.75 4.79
N HIS A 38 4.55 -5.02 3.54
CA HIS A 38 3.71 -4.78 2.37
C HIS A 38 2.41 -5.58 2.44
N TYR A 39 2.49 -6.88 2.69
CA TYR A 39 1.31 -7.73 2.81
C TYR A 39 0.46 -7.41 4.04
N TRP A 40 1.09 -7.15 5.18
CA TRP A 40 0.38 -6.77 6.39
C TRP A 40 -0.39 -5.46 6.20
N ASN A 41 0.24 -4.47 5.59
CA ASN A 41 -0.39 -3.19 5.28
C ASN A 41 -1.60 -3.36 4.36
N GLY A 42 -1.45 -4.13 3.29
CA GLY A 42 -2.55 -4.44 2.38
C GLY A 42 -3.72 -5.16 3.06
N LEU A 43 -3.41 -6.14 3.89
CA LEU A 43 -4.43 -6.87 4.66
C LEU A 43 -5.16 -5.97 5.66
N ALA A 44 -4.43 -5.13 6.38
CA ALA A 44 -5.01 -4.19 7.35
C ALA A 44 -5.93 -3.17 6.65
N ILE A 45 -5.51 -2.61 5.53
CA ILE A 45 -6.32 -1.67 4.75
C ILE A 45 -7.61 -2.35 4.26
N ALA A 46 -7.52 -3.58 3.76
CA ALA A 46 -8.67 -4.34 3.29
C ALA A 46 -9.65 -4.65 4.43
N LEU A 47 -9.13 -5.09 5.57
CA LEU A 47 -9.93 -5.41 6.74
C LEU A 47 -10.68 -4.18 7.27
N PHE A 48 -9.98 -3.06 7.43
CA PHE A 48 -10.61 -1.80 7.83
C PHE A 48 -11.69 -1.35 6.85
N TYR A 49 -11.43 -1.48 5.55
CA TYR A 49 -12.43 -1.14 4.54
C TYR A 49 -13.69 -1.99 4.67
N VAL A 50 -13.54 -3.31 4.73
CA VAL A 50 -14.68 -4.23 4.79
C VAL A 50 -15.47 -4.04 6.08
N LEU A 51 -14.80 -3.85 7.21
CA LEU A 51 -15.47 -3.65 8.51
C LEU A 51 -16.17 -2.28 8.59
N THR A 52 -15.64 -1.26 7.94
CA THR A 52 -16.20 0.10 7.99
C THR A 52 -17.28 0.31 6.94
N PHE A 53 -17.02 -0.08 5.71
CA PHE A 53 -17.88 0.24 4.56
C PHE A 53 -18.70 -0.95 4.07
N GLY A 54 -18.21 -2.19 4.28
CA GLY A 54 -18.88 -3.38 3.79
C GLY A 54 -19.00 -3.39 2.27
N ARG A 55 -20.19 -3.74 1.80
CA ARG A 55 -20.50 -3.76 0.36
C ARG A 55 -20.86 -2.35 -0.12
N ARG A 56 -19.92 -1.71 -0.81
CA ARG A 56 -20.11 -0.41 -1.46
C ARG A 56 -19.71 -0.51 -2.93
N LEU A 57 -20.04 0.52 -3.69
CA LEU A 57 -19.56 0.63 -5.06
C LEU A 57 -18.03 0.64 -5.07
N TRP A 58 -17.43 -0.08 -5.99
CA TRP A 58 -15.96 -0.31 -6.04
C TRP A 58 -15.12 0.98 -5.99
N ILE A 59 -15.64 2.07 -6.52
CA ILE A 59 -14.94 3.36 -6.52
C ILE A 59 -14.65 3.89 -5.11
N PHE A 60 -15.47 3.52 -4.11
CA PHE A 60 -15.22 3.89 -2.72
C PHE A 60 -13.92 3.29 -2.19
N ALA A 61 -13.59 2.05 -2.59
CA ALA A 61 -12.33 1.43 -2.18
C ALA A 61 -11.13 2.09 -2.84
N VAL A 62 -11.26 2.56 -4.08
CA VAL A 62 -10.23 3.35 -4.74
C VAL A 62 -9.99 4.64 -3.96
N GLY A 63 -11.05 5.37 -3.64
CA GLY A 63 -10.96 6.60 -2.83
C GLY A 63 -10.34 6.34 -1.46
N TRP A 64 -10.71 5.27 -0.78
CA TRP A 64 -10.15 4.84 0.50
C TRP A 64 -8.66 4.54 0.40
N ALA A 65 -8.25 3.73 -0.57
CA ALA A 65 -6.85 3.39 -0.77
C ALA A 65 -6.00 4.62 -1.09
N MET A 66 -6.51 5.52 -1.94
CA MET A 66 -5.82 6.77 -2.31
C MET A 66 -5.73 7.74 -1.12
N PHE A 67 -6.77 7.85 -0.32
CA PHE A 67 -6.75 8.66 0.90
C PHE A 67 -5.71 8.17 1.90
N LEU A 68 -5.67 6.87 2.17
CA LEU A 68 -4.68 6.30 3.08
C LEU A 68 -3.25 6.46 2.54
N GLU A 69 -3.07 6.29 1.24
CA GLU A 69 -1.77 6.51 0.60
C GLU A 69 -1.32 7.97 0.74
N ALA A 70 -2.21 8.92 0.52
CA ALA A 70 -1.90 10.34 0.69
C ALA A 70 -1.48 10.65 2.15
N CYS A 71 -2.17 10.06 3.14
CA CYS A 71 -1.79 10.18 4.54
C CYS A 71 -0.40 9.57 4.80
N MET A 72 -0.13 8.39 4.27
CA MET A 72 1.15 7.70 4.44
C MET A 72 2.30 8.47 3.78
N LEU A 73 2.11 8.97 2.57
CA LEU A 73 3.12 9.79 1.87
C LEU A 73 3.43 11.09 2.61
N GLY A 74 2.47 11.65 3.33
CA GLY A 74 2.68 12.80 4.21
C GLY A 74 3.45 12.46 5.48
N LEU A 75 3.34 11.23 5.98
CA LEU A 75 3.98 10.77 7.22
C LEU A 75 5.41 10.26 7.00
N PHE A 76 5.69 9.57 5.90
CA PHE A 76 6.99 8.90 5.66
C PHE A 76 8.19 9.85 5.75
N PRO A 77 8.16 11.08 5.21
CA PRO A 77 9.30 11.99 5.31
C PRO A 77 9.66 12.37 6.75
N LEU A 78 8.78 12.16 7.72
CA LEU A 78 9.03 12.47 9.13
C LEU A 78 9.99 11.48 9.79
N PHE A 79 10.12 10.26 9.27
CA PHE A 79 10.97 9.23 9.87
C PHE A 79 11.81 8.43 8.87
N MET A 80 11.60 8.61 7.58
CA MET A 80 12.35 7.92 6.52
C MET A 80 12.86 8.91 5.49
N SER A 81 14.09 8.67 5.00
CA SER A 81 14.62 9.34 3.83
C SER A 81 14.53 8.39 2.63
N ILE A 82 13.72 8.77 1.66
CA ILE A 82 13.51 7.97 0.45
C ILE A 82 14.20 8.66 -0.72
N PRO A 83 15.23 8.02 -1.35
CA PRO A 83 15.80 8.55 -2.56
C PRO A 83 14.78 8.47 -3.70
N HIS A 84 14.88 9.40 -4.66
CA HIS A 84 13.94 9.48 -5.79
C HIS A 84 12.46 9.59 -5.37
N PRO A 85 12.09 10.58 -4.54
CA PRO A 85 10.75 10.64 -3.94
C PRO A 85 9.63 10.76 -4.97
N ILE A 86 9.86 11.43 -6.10
CA ILE A 86 8.85 11.56 -7.16
C ILE A 86 8.53 10.20 -7.79
N ALA A 87 9.56 9.40 -8.09
CA ALA A 87 9.37 8.07 -8.64
C ALA A 87 8.68 7.14 -7.63
N PHE A 88 9.06 7.23 -6.36
CA PHE A 88 8.43 6.47 -5.29
C PHE A 88 6.94 6.82 -5.16
N ILE A 89 6.60 8.11 -5.13
CA ILE A 89 5.21 8.59 -5.04
C ILE A 89 4.41 8.08 -6.23
N ALA A 90 4.94 8.22 -7.46
CA ALA A 90 4.23 7.80 -8.67
C ALA A 90 3.92 6.29 -8.66
N VAL A 91 4.90 5.46 -8.32
CA VAL A 91 4.73 4.00 -8.25
C VAL A 91 3.78 3.61 -7.14
N SER A 92 3.89 4.23 -5.97
CA SER A 92 3.05 3.96 -4.81
C SER A 92 1.59 4.34 -5.09
N MET A 93 1.35 5.51 -5.65
CA MET A 93 0.01 5.97 -6.03
C MET A 93 -0.64 5.04 -7.05
N PHE A 94 0.10 4.65 -8.08
CA PHE A 94 -0.40 3.70 -9.08
C PHE A 94 -0.73 2.34 -8.45
N GLY A 95 0.15 1.81 -7.63
CA GLY A 95 -0.06 0.54 -6.92
C GLY A 95 -1.30 0.57 -6.02
N HIS A 96 -1.51 1.66 -5.28
CA HIS A 96 -2.69 1.83 -4.43
C HIS A 96 -3.97 2.00 -5.24
N ALA A 97 -3.92 2.66 -6.39
CA ALA A 97 -5.06 2.74 -7.29
C ALA A 97 -5.48 1.34 -7.80
N CYS A 98 -4.52 0.55 -8.27
CA CYS A 98 -4.77 -0.84 -8.69
C CYS A 98 -5.30 -1.69 -7.52
N TYR A 99 -4.69 -1.58 -6.36
CA TYR A 99 -5.13 -2.26 -5.14
C TYR A 99 -6.58 -1.87 -4.79
N GLY A 100 -6.91 -0.58 -4.83
CA GLY A 100 -8.26 -0.08 -4.56
C GLY A 100 -9.30 -0.64 -5.52
N VAL A 101 -8.98 -0.78 -6.80
CA VAL A 101 -9.88 -1.40 -7.79
C VAL A 101 -10.15 -2.86 -7.44
N VAL A 102 -9.10 -3.64 -7.16
CA VAL A 102 -9.23 -5.07 -6.81
C VAL A 102 -10.02 -5.23 -5.51
N LEU A 103 -9.65 -4.46 -4.47
CA LEU A 103 -10.36 -4.47 -3.19
C LEU A 103 -11.83 -4.10 -3.37
N GLY A 104 -12.10 -3.05 -4.13
CA GLY A 104 -13.46 -2.55 -4.36
C GLY A 104 -14.34 -3.55 -5.08
N LEU A 105 -13.84 -4.17 -6.14
CA LEU A 105 -14.57 -5.19 -6.88
C LEU A 105 -14.81 -6.44 -6.03
N ALA A 106 -13.82 -6.88 -5.27
CA ALA A 106 -13.96 -8.02 -4.37
C ALA A 106 -14.96 -7.74 -3.25
N ALA A 107 -14.87 -6.58 -2.60
CA ALA A 107 -15.78 -6.20 -1.53
C ALA A 107 -17.22 -6.02 -2.03
N GLN A 108 -17.39 -5.42 -3.21
CA GLN A 108 -18.71 -5.27 -3.83
C GLN A 108 -19.36 -6.63 -4.11
N ARG A 109 -18.57 -7.64 -4.42
CA ARG A 109 -19.05 -8.99 -4.74
C ARG A 109 -19.30 -9.85 -3.50
N TRP A 110 -18.42 -9.80 -2.51
CA TRP A 110 -18.38 -10.78 -1.42
C TRP A 110 -18.50 -10.21 -0.02
N ALA A 111 -18.32 -8.91 0.20
CA ALA A 111 -18.44 -8.34 1.53
C ALA A 111 -19.88 -8.33 2.02
N LEU A 112 -20.04 -8.30 3.34
CA LEU A 112 -21.33 -8.15 3.99
C LEU A 112 -21.97 -6.80 3.64
N ASN A 113 -23.26 -6.80 3.43
CA ASN A 113 -24.04 -5.59 3.39
C ASN A 113 -24.52 -5.26 4.81
N TRP A 114 -23.93 -4.25 5.42
CA TRP A 114 -24.26 -3.89 6.81
C TRP A 114 -25.72 -3.43 6.98
N GLU A 115 -26.32 -2.88 5.93
CA GLU A 115 -27.73 -2.48 5.95
C GLU A 115 -28.65 -3.69 6.09
N ASP A 116 -28.26 -4.83 5.51
CA ASP A 116 -29.01 -6.08 5.61
C ASP A 116 -28.68 -6.86 6.90
N ALA A 117 -27.55 -6.56 7.56
CA ALA A 117 -27.07 -7.24 8.75
C ALA A 117 -27.65 -6.66 10.06
N LEU A 118 -28.21 -5.47 10.01
CA LEU A 118 -28.84 -4.75 11.12
C LEU A 118 -30.36 -4.85 11.03
#